data_3fc396603ea85a05d51628bb482e91fa
#
_entry.id   3fc396603ea85a05d51628bb482e91fa
#
_cell.length_a   1.000
_cell.length_b   1.000
_cell.length_c   1.000
_cell.angle_alpha   90.00
_cell.angle_beta   90.00
_cell.angle_gamma   90.00
#
_symmetry.space_group_name_H-M   'P 1'
#
loop_
_entity.id
_entity.type
_entity.pdbx_description
1 polymer ?
#
loop_
_entity_poly.entity_id
_entity_poly.type
_entity_poly.pdbx_seq_one_letter_code
_entity_poly.pdbx_strand_id
1 'polypeptide(L)'
;MKLVIVTPHFAPDVAPTGEVVSRITHELVAQGHRIEVITSLPWYREHRIEPGYGGRLARYEDTAWGRIVRVNPFPTTNKRNIARRAASFAGFSVASATLGMRGDRVDGVLALSPPLTLGLTGWAIARRRRAPLVFNIQDVYPDVAIELGVLTNPRLVTAARRLEKLCYARADAVTVLGDDLRANISPRVDDPAKVRVIPNFVDTQWIHPAERDNAYRRQYGISGKFVVMYAGNVGLSQSLDLVVDAAAALAHERDIVFVINGGGAARAGLEARAAGLSNLLFVDMQPVDRLPEVLAAADVHLVPLKRGLTKSSVPSKTYSILASGRPLVASVDGGSEVARIVERAGAGVAVAPEDPEAFTKAIRSMYERRAELDSMGAGGRSFVEAWASPSAVAAQYADLFEELNRRR
;
A
#
# COMPACT_ATOMS: atom_id res chain seq x y z
N MET A 1 12.04 22.66 3.88
CA MET A 1 13.05 21.86 4.62
C MET A 1 14.04 21.20 3.67
N LYS A 2 15.17 20.71 4.21
CA LYS A 2 16.16 19.89 3.51
C LYS A 2 16.12 18.49 4.09
N LEU A 3 15.67 17.51 3.30
CA LEU A 3 15.44 16.14 3.78
C LEU A 3 16.34 15.13 3.07
N VAL A 4 16.70 14.07 3.78
CA VAL A 4 17.36 12.88 3.21
C VAL A 4 16.38 11.72 3.24
N ILE A 5 16.19 11.05 2.11
CA ILE A 5 15.38 9.84 2.00
C ILE A 5 16.30 8.66 1.71
N VAL A 6 16.22 7.62 2.54
CA VAL A 6 17.02 6.39 2.40
C VAL A 6 16.07 5.24 2.07
N THR A 7 16.21 4.68 0.88
CA THR A 7 15.29 3.67 0.36
C THR A 7 16.04 2.65 -0.51
N PRO A 8 15.62 1.37 -0.52
CA PRO A 8 16.26 0.38 -1.38
C PRO A 8 15.91 0.57 -2.87
N HIS A 9 14.78 1.22 -3.16
CA HIS A 9 14.28 1.39 -4.54
C HIS A 9 13.80 2.83 -4.76
N PHE A 10 14.08 3.36 -5.94
CA PHE A 10 13.64 4.69 -6.38
C PHE A 10 13.64 4.73 -7.92
N ALA A 11 12.75 5.52 -8.52
CA ALA A 11 12.67 5.63 -9.98
C ALA A 11 14.06 5.79 -10.64
N PRO A 12 14.35 5.10 -11.75
CA PRO A 12 13.44 4.32 -12.60
C PRO A 12 13.24 2.85 -12.17
N ASP A 13 13.70 2.44 -10.98
CA ASP A 13 13.49 1.07 -10.50
C ASP A 13 12.00 0.82 -10.25
N VAL A 14 11.46 -0.27 -10.82
CA VAL A 14 10.00 -0.57 -10.88
C VAL A 14 9.47 -1.31 -9.65
N ALA A 15 10.19 -1.29 -8.53
CA ALA A 15 9.71 -1.88 -7.30
C ALA A 15 8.51 -1.09 -6.73
N PRO A 16 7.45 -1.74 -6.21
CA PRO A 16 6.27 -1.05 -5.67
C PRO A 16 6.60 0.01 -4.60
N THR A 17 7.51 -0.32 -3.67
CA THR A 17 7.98 0.65 -2.66
C THR A 17 8.77 1.79 -3.28
N GLY A 18 9.48 1.55 -4.40
CA GLY A 18 10.20 2.56 -5.16
C GLY A 18 9.27 3.58 -5.79
N GLU A 19 8.14 3.14 -6.32
CA GLU A 19 7.10 4.00 -6.90
C GLU A 19 6.49 4.90 -5.82
N VAL A 20 6.10 4.32 -4.68
CA VAL A 20 5.56 5.07 -3.54
C VAL A 20 6.52 6.16 -3.09
N VAL A 21 7.78 5.82 -2.86
CA VAL A 21 8.79 6.80 -2.38
C VAL A 21 9.10 7.86 -3.42
N SER A 22 9.17 7.48 -4.69
CA SER A 22 9.40 8.43 -5.77
C SER A 22 8.29 9.47 -5.84
N ARG A 23 7.04 9.04 -5.71
CA ARG A 23 5.89 9.95 -5.71
C ARG A 23 5.89 10.86 -4.47
N ILE A 24 6.09 10.31 -3.27
CA ILE A 24 6.24 11.11 -2.03
C ILE A 24 7.35 12.16 -2.19
N THR A 25 8.50 11.77 -2.77
CA THR A 25 9.61 12.69 -3.02
C THR A 25 9.19 13.84 -3.94
N HIS A 26 8.50 13.56 -5.03
CA HIS A 26 8.04 14.59 -5.97
C HIS A 26 7.03 15.53 -5.32
N GLU A 27 6.12 15.02 -4.51
CA GLU A 27 5.15 15.86 -3.79
C GLU A 27 5.83 16.74 -2.73
N LEU A 28 6.81 16.22 -1.99
CA LEU A 28 7.61 17.03 -1.07
C LEU A 28 8.36 18.15 -1.80
N VAL A 29 8.88 17.86 -2.99
CA VAL A 29 9.53 18.86 -3.83
C VAL A 29 8.53 19.91 -4.30
N ALA A 30 7.33 19.51 -4.73
CA ALA A 30 6.25 20.43 -5.12
C ALA A 30 5.82 21.33 -3.95
N GLN A 31 5.94 20.86 -2.71
CA GLN A 31 5.72 21.64 -1.48
C GLN A 31 6.92 22.52 -1.09
N GLY A 32 7.95 22.63 -1.94
CA GLY A 32 9.11 23.52 -1.74
C GLY A 32 10.24 22.92 -0.90
N HIS A 33 10.28 21.60 -0.67
CA HIS A 33 11.37 20.96 0.05
C HIS A 33 12.52 20.55 -0.89
N ARG A 34 13.76 20.57 -0.38
CA ARG A 34 14.94 20.04 -1.08
C ARG A 34 15.24 18.65 -0.59
N ILE A 35 15.41 17.71 -1.52
CA ILE A 35 15.53 16.29 -1.19
C ILE A 35 16.88 15.74 -1.68
N GLU A 36 17.53 14.95 -0.83
CA GLU A 36 18.63 14.07 -1.19
C GLU A 36 18.16 12.63 -1.05
N VAL A 37 18.12 11.88 -2.13
CA VAL A 37 17.71 10.47 -2.14
C VAL A 37 18.95 9.58 -2.15
N ILE A 38 19.04 8.66 -1.19
CA ILE A 38 20.06 7.60 -1.16
C ILE A 38 19.36 6.28 -1.44
N THR A 39 19.67 5.69 -2.58
CA THR A 39 18.95 4.50 -3.08
C THR A 39 19.90 3.52 -3.76
N SER A 40 19.38 2.37 -4.20
CA SER A 40 20.17 1.45 -5.02
C SER A 40 20.23 1.87 -6.48
N LEU A 41 21.23 1.34 -7.20
CA LEU A 41 21.16 1.25 -8.66
C LEU A 41 19.91 0.41 -9.04
N PRO A 42 19.19 0.72 -10.13
CA PRO A 42 18.02 -0.04 -10.55
C PRO A 42 18.33 -1.52 -10.79
N TRP A 43 17.57 -2.45 -10.18
CA TRP A 43 17.86 -3.89 -10.26
C TRP A 43 16.65 -4.80 -10.03
N TYR A 44 15.51 -4.26 -9.64
CA TYR A 44 14.38 -5.05 -9.16
C TYR A 44 13.77 -5.95 -10.22
N ARG A 45 13.64 -5.48 -11.48
CA ARG A 45 12.95 -6.18 -12.57
C ARG A 45 13.51 -7.58 -12.82
N GLU A 46 14.84 -7.69 -12.99
CA GLU A 46 15.51 -8.93 -13.33
C GLU A 46 16.42 -9.47 -12.21
N HIS A 47 16.41 -8.84 -11.05
CA HIS A 47 17.36 -9.08 -9.95
C HIS A 47 18.84 -8.93 -10.38
N ARG A 48 19.06 -8.06 -11.36
CA ARG A 48 20.35 -7.65 -11.90
C ARG A 48 20.35 -6.14 -12.07
N ILE A 49 21.54 -5.53 -11.96
CA ILE A 49 21.68 -4.10 -12.24
C ILE A 49 21.30 -3.87 -13.70
N GLU A 50 20.40 -2.94 -13.93
CA GLU A 50 19.90 -2.60 -15.27
C GLU A 50 21.03 -2.08 -16.19
N PRO A 51 20.93 -2.32 -17.51
CA PRO A 51 21.89 -1.78 -18.49
C PRO A 51 22.08 -0.26 -18.33
N GLY A 52 23.31 0.20 -18.44
CA GLY A 52 23.66 1.62 -18.25
C GLY A 52 23.95 2.05 -16.81
N TYR A 53 23.67 1.19 -15.81
CA TYR A 53 23.95 1.47 -14.40
C TYR A 53 25.12 0.65 -13.82
N GLY A 54 25.61 -0.36 -14.53
CA GLY A 54 26.68 -1.24 -14.07
C GLY A 54 28.06 -0.58 -13.96
N GLY A 55 29.02 -1.31 -13.37
CA GLY A 55 30.45 -0.96 -13.34
C GLY A 55 30.86 0.07 -12.28
N ARG A 56 29.96 0.56 -11.42
CA ARG A 56 30.27 1.54 -10.37
C ARG A 56 29.72 1.10 -9.00
N LEU A 57 30.43 1.47 -7.92
CA LEU A 57 29.95 1.28 -6.55
C LEU A 57 28.90 2.33 -6.18
N ALA A 58 29.02 3.54 -6.70
CA ALA A 58 28.05 4.61 -6.53
C ALA A 58 27.97 5.51 -7.76
N ARG A 59 26.79 6.11 -7.96
CA ARG A 59 26.51 7.10 -8.99
C ARG A 59 25.78 8.29 -8.36
N TYR A 60 26.15 9.49 -8.76
CA TYR A 60 25.53 10.74 -8.31
C TYR A 60 24.75 11.34 -9.48
N GLU A 61 23.52 11.74 -9.22
CA GLU A 61 22.63 12.37 -10.19
C GLU A 61 22.13 13.68 -9.58
N ASP A 62 22.60 14.82 -10.06
CA ASP A 62 22.10 16.12 -9.64
C ASP A 62 20.79 16.41 -10.39
N THR A 63 19.80 16.91 -9.67
CA THR A 63 18.48 17.27 -10.18
C THR A 63 18.14 18.71 -9.82
N ALA A 64 17.15 19.30 -10.47
CA ALA A 64 16.68 20.65 -10.13
C ALA A 64 16.22 20.80 -8.67
N TRP A 65 15.79 19.69 -8.04
CA TRP A 65 15.23 19.64 -6.67
C TRP A 65 16.20 19.12 -5.62
N GLY A 66 17.39 18.65 -6.01
CA GLY A 66 18.35 18.11 -5.07
C GLY A 66 19.31 17.11 -5.73
N ARG A 67 19.49 15.94 -5.11
CA ARG A 67 20.44 14.93 -5.58
C ARG A 67 19.95 13.52 -5.34
N ILE A 68 20.29 12.61 -6.25
CA ILE A 68 20.13 11.16 -6.05
C ILE A 68 21.52 10.53 -5.95
N VAL A 69 21.76 9.76 -4.90
CA VAL A 69 22.96 8.96 -4.68
C VAL A 69 22.58 7.50 -4.82
N ARG A 70 22.95 6.89 -5.95
CA ARG A 70 22.68 5.46 -6.20
C ARG A 70 23.86 4.62 -5.80
N VAL A 71 23.59 3.61 -5.00
CA VAL A 71 24.59 2.71 -4.41
C VAL A 71 24.41 1.32 -4.98
N ASN A 72 25.50 0.59 -5.21
CA ASN A 72 25.40 -0.79 -5.67
C ASN A 72 24.62 -1.64 -4.63
N PRO A 73 23.52 -2.32 -5.01
CA PRO A 73 22.75 -3.17 -4.11
C PRO A 73 23.41 -4.54 -3.87
N PHE A 74 24.52 -4.84 -4.55
CA PHE A 74 25.16 -6.16 -4.54
C PHE A 74 24.15 -7.28 -4.83
N PRO A 75 23.43 -7.23 -5.96
CA PRO A 75 22.30 -8.11 -6.21
C PRO A 75 22.73 -9.56 -6.26
N THR A 76 21.86 -10.47 -5.81
CA THR A 76 22.05 -11.92 -5.93
C THR A 76 20.92 -12.54 -6.72
N THR A 77 21.26 -13.31 -7.74
CA THR A 77 20.29 -14.06 -8.54
C THR A 77 19.76 -15.29 -7.80
N ASN A 78 20.47 -15.75 -6.77
CA ASN A 78 20.06 -16.88 -5.95
C ASN A 78 19.09 -16.45 -4.83
N LYS A 79 17.79 -16.47 -5.14
CA LYS A 79 16.71 -16.08 -4.22
C LYS A 79 16.63 -16.96 -2.95
N ARG A 80 17.13 -18.20 -2.99
CA ARG A 80 17.08 -19.16 -1.87
C ARG A 80 18.22 -18.97 -0.87
N ASN A 81 19.29 -18.29 -1.23
CA ASN A 81 20.44 -18.12 -0.34
C ASN A 81 20.25 -16.92 0.59
N ILE A 82 19.72 -17.17 1.79
CA ILE A 82 19.45 -16.17 2.83
C ILE A 82 20.73 -15.43 3.25
N ALA A 83 21.86 -16.14 3.39
CA ALA A 83 23.12 -15.53 3.81
C ALA A 83 23.65 -14.51 2.80
N ARG A 84 23.58 -14.83 1.49
CA ARG A 84 23.96 -13.87 0.43
C ARG A 84 23.03 -12.66 0.39
N ARG A 85 21.72 -12.86 0.59
CA ARG A 85 20.75 -11.74 0.66
C ARG A 85 21.04 -10.84 1.86
N ALA A 86 21.32 -11.43 3.02
CA ALA A 86 21.71 -10.68 4.22
C ALA A 86 23.01 -9.89 3.99
N ALA A 87 24.02 -10.48 3.36
CA ALA A 87 25.27 -9.80 3.00
C ALA A 87 25.04 -8.65 1.99
N SER A 88 24.18 -8.85 0.99
CA SER A 88 23.78 -7.79 0.05
C SER A 88 23.12 -6.61 0.77
N PHE A 89 22.16 -6.87 1.64
CA PHE A 89 21.51 -5.83 2.42
C PHE A 89 22.48 -5.12 3.38
N ALA A 90 23.39 -5.85 4.01
CA ALA A 90 24.42 -5.26 4.89
C ALA A 90 25.39 -4.38 4.09
N GLY A 91 25.87 -4.86 2.94
CA GLY A 91 26.76 -4.11 2.05
C GLY A 91 26.09 -2.82 1.55
N PHE A 92 24.85 -2.91 1.08
CA PHE A 92 24.06 -1.75 0.67
C PHE A 92 23.87 -0.77 1.83
N SER A 93 23.51 -1.25 3.02
CA SER A 93 23.25 -0.42 4.20
C SER A 93 24.50 0.32 4.65
N VAL A 94 25.66 -0.35 4.69
CA VAL A 94 26.95 0.27 5.08
C VAL A 94 27.39 1.32 4.04
N ALA A 95 27.32 1.00 2.77
CA ALA A 95 27.68 1.93 1.71
C ALA A 95 26.75 3.14 1.70
N SER A 96 25.44 2.93 1.84
CA SER A 96 24.44 4.01 1.94
C SER A 96 24.67 4.89 3.18
N ALA A 97 25.01 4.31 4.33
CA ALA A 97 25.37 5.06 5.53
C ALA A 97 26.60 5.93 5.28
N THR A 98 27.67 5.34 4.74
CA THR A 98 28.94 6.04 4.48
C THR A 98 28.78 7.23 3.54
N LEU A 99 27.99 7.07 2.48
CA LEU A 99 27.74 8.13 1.50
C LEU A 99 26.76 9.17 2.06
N GLY A 100 25.71 8.74 2.74
CA GLY A 100 24.68 9.61 3.29
C GLY A 100 25.13 10.46 4.48
N MET A 101 26.17 10.02 5.22
CA MET A 101 26.77 10.82 6.27
C MET A 101 27.58 12.03 5.73
N ARG A 102 27.88 12.06 4.43
CA ARG A 102 28.54 13.20 3.79
C ARG A 102 27.56 14.34 3.55
N GLY A 103 28.06 15.56 3.67
CA GLY A 103 27.26 16.78 3.44
C GLY A 103 26.86 17.50 4.73
N ASP A 104 26.11 18.57 4.56
CA ASP A 104 25.73 19.50 5.61
C ASP A 104 24.58 18.99 6.48
N ARG A 105 24.25 19.77 7.52
CA ARG A 105 23.04 19.57 8.33
C ARG A 105 21.79 19.52 7.44
N VAL A 106 20.84 18.67 7.83
CA VAL A 106 19.50 18.57 7.21
C VAL A 106 18.42 18.66 8.28
N ASP A 107 17.18 18.83 7.84
CA ASP A 107 16.04 18.99 8.74
C ASP A 107 15.37 17.65 9.07
N GLY A 108 15.67 16.58 8.32
CA GLY A 108 15.12 15.25 8.59
C GLY A 108 15.73 14.16 7.74
N VAL A 109 15.66 12.93 8.27
CA VAL A 109 16.02 11.69 7.56
C VAL A 109 14.82 10.77 7.60
N LEU A 110 14.32 10.36 6.41
CA LEU A 110 13.31 9.34 6.24
C LEU A 110 13.99 8.06 5.75
N ALA A 111 13.94 6.99 6.54
CA ALA A 111 14.46 5.68 6.15
C ALA A 111 13.32 4.66 6.01
N LEU A 112 13.34 3.84 4.96
CA LEU A 112 12.27 2.89 4.67
C LEU A 112 12.70 1.44 4.91
N SER A 113 11.82 0.65 5.52
CA SER A 113 11.91 -0.81 5.66
C SER A 113 10.92 -1.48 4.71
N PRO A 114 11.25 -2.61 4.06
CA PRO A 114 12.49 -3.38 4.13
C PRO A 114 13.64 -2.79 3.30
N PRO A 115 14.91 -3.13 3.57
CA PRO A 115 15.39 -4.00 4.64
C PRO A 115 15.47 -3.28 6.00
N LEU A 116 15.27 -4.05 7.07
CA LEU A 116 15.28 -3.54 8.45
C LEU A 116 16.58 -2.80 8.82
N THR A 117 17.71 -3.19 8.22
CA THR A 117 19.03 -2.56 8.42
C THR A 117 19.06 -1.08 8.05
N LEU A 118 18.14 -0.61 7.21
CA LEU A 118 18.05 0.82 6.86
C LEU A 118 17.63 1.71 8.04
N GLY A 119 17.01 1.16 9.07
CA GLY A 119 16.78 1.88 10.32
C GLY A 119 18.08 2.35 10.97
N LEU A 120 19.12 1.48 11.02
CA LEU A 120 20.45 1.86 11.52
C LEU A 120 21.21 2.75 10.54
N THR A 121 21.07 2.53 9.23
CA THR A 121 21.61 3.42 8.20
C THR A 121 21.06 4.83 8.36
N GLY A 122 19.74 4.97 8.46
CA GLY A 122 19.08 6.25 8.69
C GLY A 122 19.53 6.91 10.00
N TRP A 123 19.66 6.13 11.08
CA TRP A 123 20.17 6.64 12.35
C TRP A 123 21.60 7.18 12.26
N ALA A 124 22.51 6.48 11.59
CA ALA A 124 23.90 6.94 11.43
C ALA A 124 23.95 8.26 10.65
N ILE A 125 23.17 8.37 9.57
CA ILE A 125 23.04 9.58 8.77
C ILE A 125 22.45 10.72 9.60
N ALA A 126 21.31 10.47 10.25
CA ALA A 126 20.59 11.45 11.06
C ALA A 126 21.48 12.02 12.19
N ARG A 127 22.20 11.13 12.91
CA ARG A 127 23.14 11.54 13.95
C ARG A 127 24.28 12.41 13.41
N ARG A 128 24.88 12.01 12.28
CA ARG A 128 26.00 12.76 11.67
C ARG A 128 25.56 14.10 11.11
N ARG A 129 24.37 14.15 10.53
CA ARG A 129 23.81 15.36 9.91
C ARG A 129 22.89 16.15 10.87
N ARG A 130 22.81 15.76 12.16
CA ARG A 130 22.09 16.44 13.24
C ARG A 130 20.61 16.64 12.95
N ALA A 131 19.96 15.61 12.46
CA ALA A 131 18.55 15.61 12.06
C ALA A 131 17.73 14.57 12.85
N PRO A 132 16.40 14.71 12.96
CA PRO A 132 15.53 13.64 13.41
C PRO A 132 15.47 12.51 12.39
N LEU A 133 15.29 11.25 12.86
CA LEU A 133 15.06 10.08 12.08
C LEU A 133 13.58 9.68 12.13
N VAL A 134 12.93 9.62 11.00
CA VAL A 134 11.64 8.93 10.80
C VAL A 134 11.93 7.59 10.13
N PHE A 135 11.51 6.48 10.77
CA PHE A 135 11.67 5.15 10.22
C PHE A 135 10.33 4.61 9.76
N ASN A 136 10.13 4.50 8.45
CA ASN A 136 8.89 4.04 7.83
C ASN A 136 8.89 2.53 7.68
N ILE A 137 7.82 1.89 8.16
CA ILE A 137 7.60 0.45 8.11
C ILE A 137 6.51 0.15 7.08
N GLN A 138 6.94 -0.35 5.92
CA GLN A 138 6.01 -0.83 4.89
C GLN A 138 5.53 -2.25 5.20
N ASP A 139 6.45 -3.11 5.66
CA ASP A 139 6.19 -4.48 6.12
C ASP A 139 6.86 -4.71 7.46
N VAL A 140 6.20 -5.43 8.37
CA VAL A 140 6.72 -5.73 9.70
C VAL A 140 7.71 -6.90 9.64
N TYR A 141 8.99 -6.59 9.54
CA TYR A 141 10.06 -7.57 9.66
C TYR A 141 10.52 -7.69 11.11
N PRO A 142 10.80 -8.92 11.64
CA PRO A 142 10.89 -10.18 10.89
C PRO A 142 9.57 -10.96 10.72
N ASP A 143 8.41 -10.46 11.15
CA ASP A 143 7.15 -11.20 11.17
C ASP A 143 6.80 -11.79 9.80
N VAL A 144 6.80 -10.98 8.76
CA VAL A 144 6.52 -11.42 7.38
C VAL A 144 7.45 -12.55 6.94
N ALA A 145 8.75 -12.49 7.29
CA ALA A 145 9.70 -13.53 6.93
C ALA A 145 9.48 -14.84 7.71
N ILE A 146 8.97 -14.76 8.94
CA ILE A 146 8.63 -15.92 9.78
C ILE A 146 7.35 -16.57 9.25
N GLU A 147 6.31 -15.79 8.99
CA GLU A 147 5.02 -16.24 8.48
C GLU A 147 5.14 -16.93 7.12
N LEU A 148 6.01 -16.41 6.25
CA LEU A 148 6.32 -17.01 4.95
C LEU A 148 7.26 -18.23 5.04
N GLY A 149 7.69 -18.65 6.24
CA GLY A 149 8.62 -19.75 6.43
C GLY A 149 10.03 -19.51 5.88
N VAL A 150 10.38 -18.25 5.54
CA VAL A 150 11.71 -17.89 5.03
C VAL A 150 12.73 -17.79 6.16
N LEU A 151 12.30 -17.37 7.36
CA LEU A 151 13.12 -17.25 8.54
C LEU A 151 12.64 -18.19 9.65
N THR A 152 13.23 -19.40 9.72
CA THR A 152 12.80 -20.47 10.63
C THR A 152 13.79 -20.73 11.77
N ASN A 153 15.07 -20.34 11.62
CA ASN A 153 16.09 -20.57 12.64
C ASN A 153 15.87 -19.69 13.87
N PRO A 154 15.66 -20.23 15.08
CA PRO A 154 15.35 -19.45 16.28
C PRO A 154 16.42 -18.41 16.67
N ARG A 155 17.71 -18.72 16.40
CA ARG A 155 18.82 -17.78 16.70
C ARG A 155 18.77 -16.57 15.75
N LEU A 156 18.47 -16.81 14.46
CA LEU A 156 18.31 -15.73 13.48
C LEU A 156 17.05 -14.91 13.73
N VAL A 157 15.96 -15.55 14.14
CA VAL A 157 14.73 -14.86 14.58
C VAL A 157 15.04 -13.93 15.76
N THR A 158 15.73 -14.45 16.77
CA THR A 158 16.11 -13.64 17.95
C THR A 158 17.03 -12.47 17.57
N ALA A 159 17.98 -12.68 16.67
CA ALA A 159 18.86 -11.61 16.18
C ALA A 159 18.08 -10.56 15.41
N ALA A 160 17.15 -10.96 14.53
CA ALA A 160 16.30 -10.06 13.76
C ALA A 160 15.37 -9.23 14.68
N ARG A 161 14.78 -9.85 15.72
CA ARG A 161 13.98 -9.15 16.74
C ARG A 161 14.80 -8.12 17.54
N ARG A 162 16.04 -8.44 17.86
CA ARG A 162 16.95 -7.48 18.52
C ARG A 162 17.29 -6.31 17.62
N LEU A 163 17.52 -6.58 16.32
CA LEU A 163 17.75 -5.53 15.33
C LEU A 163 16.52 -4.64 15.16
N GLU A 164 15.33 -5.24 15.06
CA GLU A 164 14.05 -4.53 15.01
C GLU A 164 13.93 -3.56 16.19
N LYS A 165 14.05 -4.08 17.42
CA LYS A 165 13.97 -3.27 18.65
C LYS A 165 15.01 -2.13 18.64
N LEU A 166 16.24 -2.40 18.20
CA LEU A 166 17.29 -1.39 18.12
C LEU A 166 16.93 -0.29 17.11
N CYS A 167 16.40 -0.65 15.92
CA CYS A 167 15.97 0.33 14.92
C CYS A 167 14.88 1.24 15.47
N TYR A 168 13.87 0.66 16.13
CA TYR A 168 12.78 1.44 16.73
C TYR A 168 13.27 2.35 17.86
N ALA A 169 14.16 1.85 18.74
CA ALA A 169 14.74 2.66 19.83
C ALA A 169 15.58 3.84 19.31
N ARG A 170 16.18 3.73 18.13
CA ARG A 170 17.02 4.77 17.53
C ARG A 170 16.26 5.77 16.67
N ALA A 171 15.02 5.48 16.31
CA ALA A 171 14.17 6.39 15.57
C ALA A 171 13.53 7.43 16.51
N ASP A 172 13.40 8.67 16.03
CA ASP A 172 12.66 9.73 16.72
C ASP A 172 11.14 9.54 16.48
N ALA A 173 10.75 8.98 15.32
CA ALA A 173 9.41 8.48 15.06
C ALA A 173 9.46 7.22 14.19
N VAL A 174 8.47 6.33 14.37
CA VAL A 174 8.23 5.15 13.55
C VAL A 174 6.91 5.33 12.85
N THR A 175 6.88 5.33 11.51
CA THR A 175 5.64 5.44 10.75
C THR A 175 5.20 4.10 10.22
N VAL A 176 3.90 3.85 10.27
CA VAL A 176 3.23 2.63 9.81
C VAL A 176 2.05 2.99 8.91
N LEU A 177 1.57 2.03 8.11
CA LEU A 177 0.58 2.28 7.07
C LEU A 177 -0.87 2.30 7.56
N GLY A 178 -1.13 1.84 8.79
CA GLY A 178 -2.48 1.79 9.34
C GLY A 178 -2.48 1.50 10.83
N ASP A 179 -3.65 1.64 11.45
CA ASP A 179 -3.83 1.43 12.89
C ASP A 179 -3.57 -0.02 13.33
N ASP A 180 -3.82 -0.99 12.46
CA ASP A 180 -3.54 -2.40 12.76
C ASP A 180 -2.03 -2.67 12.88
N LEU A 181 -1.22 -2.05 12.00
CA LEU A 181 0.25 -2.08 12.12
C LEU A 181 0.72 -1.30 13.35
N ARG A 182 0.07 -0.17 13.65
CA ARG A 182 0.36 0.60 14.88
C ARG A 182 0.13 -0.25 16.12
N ALA A 183 -1.00 -0.94 16.21
CA ALA A 183 -1.31 -1.84 17.33
C ALA A 183 -0.29 -2.99 17.45
N ASN A 184 0.20 -3.52 16.33
CA ASN A 184 1.22 -4.55 16.29
C ASN A 184 2.59 -4.04 16.77
N ILE A 185 3.01 -2.85 16.35
CA ILE A 185 4.35 -2.31 16.61
C ILE A 185 4.45 -1.59 17.97
N SER A 186 3.38 -0.92 18.42
CA SER A 186 3.40 -0.12 19.66
C SER A 186 3.92 -0.86 20.90
N PRO A 187 3.61 -2.16 21.12
CA PRO A 187 4.17 -2.91 22.24
C PRO A 187 5.68 -3.20 22.16
N ARG A 188 6.29 -2.97 20.99
CA ARG A 188 7.71 -3.28 20.70
C ARG A 188 8.61 -2.06 20.80
N VAL A 189 8.03 -0.87 20.94
CA VAL A 189 8.77 0.39 21.10
C VAL A 189 8.76 0.83 22.56
N ASP A 190 9.80 1.54 22.96
CA ASP A 190 9.92 2.03 24.34
C ASP A 190 8.92 3.17 24.65
N ASP A 191 8.51 3.93 23.63
CA ASP A 191 7.49 4.98 23.70
C ASP A 191 6.46 4.80 22.57
N PRO A 192 5.26 4.27 22.86
CA PRO A 192 4.18 4.12 21.87
C PRO A 192 3.80 5.43 21.15
N ALA A 193 4.05 6.58 21.78
CA ALA A 193 3.75 7.87 21.16
C ALA A 193 4.65 8.18 19.96
N LYS A 194 5.77 7.47 19.78
CA LYS A 194 6.62 7.55 18.57
C LYS A 194 5.98 6.91 17.34
N VAL A 195 5.00 5.99 17.53
CA VAL A 195 4.38 5.28 16.39
C VAL A 195 3.28 6.15 15.80
N ARG A 196 3.45 6.54 14.56
CA ARG A 196 2.53 7.39 13.79
C ARG A 196 1.96 6.62 12.61
N VAL A 197 0.69 6.84 12.30
CA VAL A 197 0.09 6.29 11.09
C VAL A 197 0.23 7.32 9.98
N ILE A 198 0.94 6.95 8.93
CA ILE A 198 1.00 7.65 7.65
C ILE A 198 0.77 6.61 6.56
N PRO A 199 -0.39 6.60 5.88
CA PRO A 199 -0.75 5.55 4.95
C PRO A 199 0.08 5.62 3.66
N ASN A 200 0.05 4.54 2.88
CA ASN A 200 0.35 4.67 1.46
C ASN A 200 -0.79 5.43 0.78
N PHE A 201 -0.53 5.94 -0.41
CA PHE A 201 -1.49 6.75 -1.15
C PHE A 201 -2.08 5.99 -2.35
N VAL A 202 -3.13 6.56 -2.90
CA VAL A 202 -3.64 6.29 -4.25
C VAL A 202 -3.48 7.56 -5.09
N ASP A 203 -3.11 7.42 -6.35
CA ASP A 203 -3.04 8.57 -7.26
C ASP A 203 -4.45 9.06 -7.59
N THR A 204 -4.87 10.09 -6.86
CA THR A 204 -6.19 10.71 -6.98
C THR A 204 -6.36 11.57 -8.25
N GLN A 205 -5.28 11.88 -8.96
CA GLN A 205 -5.35 12.54 -10.26
C GLN A 205 -5.61 11.51 -11.37
N TRP A 206 -5.00 10.35 -11.28
CA TRP A 206 -5.19 9.27 -12.22
C TRP A 206 -6.51 8.52 -11.96
N ILE A 207 -6.81 8.12 -10.73
CA ILE A 207 -8.09 7.54 -10.34
C ILE A 207 -8.99 8.67 -9.82
N HIS A 208 -10.00 9.01 -10.58
CA HIS A 208 -10.95 10.08 -10.26
C HIS A 208 -12.38 9.65 -10.61
N PRO A 209 -13.40 10.31 -10.07
CA PRO A 209 -14.78 10.06 -10.44
C PRO A 209 -14.99 10.24 -11.94
N ALA A 210 -15.62 9.26 -12.58
CA ALA A 210 -15.93 9.25 -14.00
C ALA A 210 -17.32 8.63 -14.25
N GLU A 211 -17.82 8.75 -15.47
CA GLU A 211 -19.13 8.23 -15.88
C GLU A 211 -19.23 6.71 -15.62
N ARG A 212 -20.37 6.30 -15.03
CA ARG A 212 -20.66 4.88 -14.80
C ARG A 212 -20.91 4.14 -16.09
N ASP A 213 -21.75 4.72 -16.98
CA ASP A 213 -22.08 4.10 -18.27
C ASP A 213 -21.02 4.42 -19.32
N ASN A 214 -19.87 3.79 -19.15
CA ASN A 214 -18.67 3.98 -19.93
C ASN A 214 -18.43 2.84 -20.95
N ALA A 215 -17.28 2.83 -21.61
CA ALA A 215 -16.96 1.80 -22.60
C ALA A 215 -16.89 0.39 -22.00
N TYR A 216 -16.49 0.25 -20.72
CA TYR A 216 -16.50 -1.04 -20.03
C TYR A 216 -17.91 -1.61 -19.92
N ARG A 217 -18.90 -0.82 -19.47
CA ARG A 217 -20.30 -1.30 -19.38
C ARG A 217 -20.86 -1.70 -20.74
N ARG A 218 -20.58 -0.92 -21.78
CA ARG A 218 -21.01 -1.24 -23.15
C ARG A 218 -20.36 -2.52 -23.66
N GLN A 219 -19.06 -2.70 -23.43
CA GLN A 219 -18.31 -3.89 -23.85
C GLN A 219 -18.89 -5.18 -23.26
N TYR A 220 -19.35 -5.15 -22.03
CA TYR A 220 -19.85 -6.33 -21.31
C TYR A 220 -21.39 -6.41 -21.25
N GLY A 221 -22.12 -5.52 -21.95
CA GLY A 221 -23.58 -5.56 -22.06
C GLY A 221 -24.32 -5.28 -20.74
N ILE A 222 -23.72 -4.47 -19.86
CA ILE A 222 -24.26 -4.15 -18.53
C ILE A 222 -24.67 -2.69 -18.38
N SER A 223 -24.82 -1.95 -19.50
CA SER A 223 -25.38 -0.59 -19.51
C SER A 223 -26.79 -0.57 -18.92
N GLY A 224 -27.09 0.46 -18.13
CA GLY A 224 -28.39 0.61 -17.47
C GLY A 224 -28.64 -0.34 -16.30
N LYS A 225 -27.70 -1.24 -15.96
CA LYS A 225 -27.81 -2.13 -14.79
C LYS A 225 -27.18 -1.52 -13.54
N PHE A 226 -27.61 -2.00 -12.38
CA PHE A 226 -26.97 -1.78 -11.11
C PHE A 226 -25.80 -2.75 -10.96
N VAL A 227 -24.57 -2.24 -11.07
CA VAL A 227 -23.35 -3.05 -11.14
C VAL A 227 -22.70 -3.16 -9.78
N VAL A 228 -22.66 -4.37 -9.22
CA VAL A 228 -21.96 -4.74 -7.98
C VAL A 228 -20.66 -5.42 -8.35
N MET A 229 -19.52 -4.78 -8.12
CA MET A 229 -18.24 -5.20 -8.68
C MET A 229 -17.18 -5.57 -7.65
N TYR A 230 -16.55 -6.70 -7.84
CA TYR A 230 -15.23 -7.00 -7.30
C TYR A 230 -14.18 -6.79 -8.39
N ALA A 231 -13.17 -5.96 -8.15
CA ALA A 231 -12.05 -5.77 -9.07
C ALA A 231 -10.71 -6.05 -8.36
N GLY A 232 -9.91 -6.98 -8.91
CA GLY A 232 -8.59 -7.31 -8.40
C GLY A 232 -8.24 -8.79 -8.43
N ASN A 233 -7.19 -9.19 -7.69
CA ASN A 233 -6.72 -10.57 -7.62
C ASN A 233 -7.79 -11.49 -7.01
N VAL A 234 -8.16 -12.54 -7.73
CA VAL A 234 -9.11 -13.59 -7.31
C VAL A 234 -8.33 -14.66 -6.55
N GLY A 235 -7.85 -14.29 -5.36
CA GLY A 235 -6.99 -15.13 -4.53
C GLY A 235 -7.76 -15.88 -3.44
N LEU A 236 -7.06 -16.78 -2.73
CA LEU A 236 -7.63 -17.59 -1.66
C LEU A 236 -7.89 -16.82 -0.36
N SER A 237 -7.33 -15.63 -0.21
CA SER A 237 -7.54 -14.76 0.95
C SER A 237 -8.80 -13.91 0.88
N GLN A 238 -9.42 -13.82 -0.30
CA GLN A 238 -10.68 -13.13 -0.51
C GLN A 238 -11.84 -14.14 -0.39
N SER A 239 -12.88 -13.77 0.39
CA SER A 239 -14.09 -14.57 0.54
C SER A 239 -15.05 -14.34 -0.64
N LEU A 240 -14.61 -14.64 -1.88
CA LEU A 240 -15.41 -14.38 -3.08
C LEU A 240 -16.59 -15.34 -3.25
N ASP A 241 -16.65 -16.43 -2.51
CA ASP A 241 -17.85 -17.27 -2.39
C ASP A 241 -19.07 -16.46 -1.97
N LEU A 242 -18.89 -15.43 -1.11
CA LEU A 242 -19.95 -14.50 -0.71
C LEU A 242 -20.58 -13.76 -1.90
N VAL A 243 -19.78 -13.46 -2.93
CA VAL A 243 -20.26 -12.78 -4.13
C VAL A 243 -21.15 -13.71 -4.94
N VAL A 244 -20.78 -14.99 -5.05
CA VAL A 244 -21.57 -16.02 -5.73
C VAL A 244 -22.90 -16.26 -4.97
N ASP A 245 -22.83 -16.35 -3.64
CA ASP A 245 -24.03 -16.54 -2.80
C ASP A 245 -24.97 -15.34 -2.91
N ALA A 246 -24.45 -14.11 -2.87
CA ALA A 246 -25.25 -12.90 -3.02
C ALA A 246 -25.87 -12.81 -4.42
N ALA A 247 -25.13 -13.18 -5.47
CA ALA A 247 -25.66 -13.21 -6.84
C ALA A 247 -26.79 -14.24 -6.97
N ALA A 248 -26.66 -15.41 -6.38
CA ALA A 248 -27.73 -16.42 -6.35
C ALA A 248 -28.97 -15.93 -5.58
N ALA A 249 -28.77 -15.35 -4.39
CA ALA A 249 -29.86 -14.84 -3.56
C ALA A 249 -30.64 -13.66 -4.21
N LEU A 250 -29.96 -12.86 -5.03
CA LEU A 250 -30.52 -11.69 -5.73
C LEU A 250 -30.81 -11.96 -7.22
N ALA A 251 -30.84 -13.21 -7.66
CA ALA A 251 -31.09 -13.56 -9.06
C ALA A 251 -32.50 -13.15 -9.56
N HIS A 252 -33.45 -12.92 -8.65
CA HIS A 252 -34.77 -12.42 -8.97
C HIS A 252 -34.80 -10.90 -9.29
N GLU A 253 -33.77 -10.16 -8.85
CA GLU A 253 -33.60 -8.73 -9.15
C GLU A 253 -32.92 -8.55 -10.51
N ARG A 254 -33.71 -8.41 -11.57
CA ARG A 254 -33.21 -8.37 -12.97
C ARG A 254 -32.31 -7.20 -13.27
N ASP A 255 -32.33 -6.16 -12.46
CA ASP A 255 -31.52 -4.96 -12.65
C ASP A 255 -30.14 -5.05 -11.98
N ILE A 256 -29.93 -6.02 -11.09
CA ILE A 256 -28.66 -6.20 -10.41
C ILE A 256 -27.78 -7.16 -11.19
N VAL A 257 -26.55 -6.71 -11.50
CA VAL A 257 -25.52 -7.53 -12.13
C VAL A 257 -24.26 -7.52 -11.27
N PHE A 258 -23.77 -8.70 -10.98
CA PHE A 258 -22.50 -8.88 -10.28
C PHE A 258 -21.37 -9.04 -11.30
N VAL A 259 -20.21 -8.47 -11.00
CA VAL A 259 -19.00 -8.59 -11.83
C VAL A 259 -17.82 -8.95 -10.97
N ILE A 260 -17.13 -10.04 -11.30
CA ILE A 260 -15.82 -10.40 -10.76
C ILE A 260 -14.79 -10.11 -11.86
N ASN A 261 -14.14 -8.94 -11.78
CA ASN A 261 -13.13 -8.49 -12.72
C ASN A 261 -11.73 -8.81 -12.19
N GLY A 262 -11.08 -9.84 -12.71
CA GLY A 262 -9.75 -10.23 -12.29
C GLY A 262 -9.42 -11.69 -12.56
N GLY A 263 -8.20 -12.08 -12.24
CA GLY A 263 -7.69 -13.44 -12.32
C GLY A 263 -7.06 -13.88 -11.00
N GLY A 264 -6.86 -15.16 -10.83
CA GLY A 264 -6.20 -15.71 -9.65
C GLY A 264 -6.58 -17.15 -9.35
N ALA A 265 -5.95 -17.71 -8.30
CA ALA A 265 -6.03 -19.15 -8.00
C ALA A 265 -7.44 -19.68 -7.66
N ALA A 266 -8.33 -18.81 -7.16
CA ALA A 266 -9.68 -19.21 -6.79
C ALA A 266 -10.69 -19.13 -7.95
N ARG A 267 -10.34 -18.52 -9.09
CA ARG A 267 -11.29 -18.17 -10.16
C ARG A 267 -12.03 -19.38 -10.72
N ALA A 268 -11.31 -20.42 -11.13
CA ALA A 268 -11.93 -21.60 -11.74
C ALA A 268 -12.97 -22.27 -10.82
N GLY A 269 -12.70 -22.32 -9.51
CA GLY A 269 -13.66 -22.85 -8.53
C GLY A 269 -14.91 -21.98 -8.41
N LEU A 270 -14.77 -20.66 -8.45
CA LEU A 270 -15.89 -19.73 -8.39
C LEU A 270 -16.75 -19.79 -9.67
N GLU A 271 -16.13 -19.89 -10.85
CA GLU A 271 -16.84 -20.06 -12.12
C GLU A 271 -17.67 -21.36 -12.13
N ALA A 272 -17.10 -22.46 -11.65
CA ALA A 272 -17.82 -23.73 -11.52
C ALA A 272 -19.00 -23.62 -10.54
N ARG A 273 -18.83 -22.95 -9.41
CA ARG A 273 -19.90 -22.71 -8.42
C ARG A 273 -21.00 -21.77 -8.94
N ALA A 274 -20.64 -20.81 -9.77
CA ALA A 274 -21.56 -19.85 -10.36
C ALA A 274 -22.31 -20.37 -11.60
N ALA A 275 -22.11 -21.63 -11.97
CA ALA A 275 -22.75 -22.22 -13.15
C ALA A 275 -24.27 -22.06 -13.08
N GLY A 276 -24.85 -21.47 -14.13
CA GLY A 276 -26.30 -21.21 -14.23
C GLY A 276 -26.75 -19.85 -13.68
N LEU A 277 -25.89 -19.05 -13.07
CA LEU A 277 -26.22 -17.67 -12.66
C LEU A 277 -26.07 -16.73 -13.86
N SER A 278 -27.18 -16.17 -14.32
CA SER A 278 -27.18 -15.22 -15.46
C SER A 278 -26.84 -13.77 -15.04
N ASN A 279 -26.87 -13.48 -13.76
CA ASN A 279 -26.59 -12.16 -13.19
C ASN A 279 -25.17 -12.02 -12.61
N LEU A 280 -24.25 -12.96 -12.88
CA LEU A 280 -22.85 -12.90 -12.46
C LEU A 280 -21.94 -13.08 -13.68
N LEU A 281 -21.08 -12.08 -13.91
CA LEU A 281 -20.09 -12.06 -14.97
C LEU A 281 -18.67 -12.21 -14.41
N PHE A 282 -17.88 -13.06 -15.05
CA PHE A 282 -16.44 -13.14 -14.83
C PHE A 282 -15.70 -12.45 -15.97
N VAL A 283 -14.96 -11.42 -15.63
CA VAL A 283 -14.20 -10.61 -16.59
C VAL A 283 -12.71 -10.77 -16.28
N ASP A 284 -11.89 -10.89 -17.30
CA ASP A 284 -10.44 -10.99 -17.13
C ASP A 284 -9.83 -9.69 -16.58
N MET A 285 -8.65 -9.82 -15.97
CA MET A 285 -7.90 -8.66 -15.51
C MET A 285 -7.69 -7.69 -16.67
N GLN A 286 -8.17 -6.48 -16.52
CA GLN A 286 -7.99 -5.45 -17.52
C GLN A 286 -6.58 -4.85 -17.47
N PRO A 287 -6.07 -4.31 -18.59
CA PRO A 287 -4.85 -3.51 -18.60
C PRO A 287 -4.87 -2.40 -17.54
N VAL A 288 -3.71 -2.07 -16.98
CA VAL A 288 -3.60 -1.11 -15.87
C VAL A 288 -4.14 0.27 -16.24
N ASP A 289 -3.92 0.71 -17.48
CA ASP A 289 -4.40 1.99 -18.00
C ASP A 289 -5.94 2.10 -18.03
N ARG A 290 -6.66 0.98 -18.05
CA ARG A 290 -8.12 0.93 -17.94
C ARG A 290 -8.66 0.91 -16.50
N LEU A 291 -7.79 0.86 -15.48
CA LEU A 291 -8.24 0.75 -14.09
C LEU A 291 -9.23 1.86 -13.68
N PRO A 292 -9.03 3.15 -14.02
CA PRO A 292 -10.01 4.19 -13.69
C PRO A 292 -11.39 3.94 -14.33
N GLU A 293 -11.42 3.47 -15.58
CA GLU A 293 -12.66 3.12 -16.29
C GLU A 293 -13.39 1.94 -15.63
N VAL A 294 -12.65 0.88 -15.26
CA VAL A 294 -13.19 -0.30 -14.57
C VAL A 294 -13.80 0.08 -13.22
N LEU A 295 -13.07 0.88 -12.43
CA LEU A 295 -13.55 1.30 -11.12
C LEU A 295 -14.79 2.21 -11.26
N ALA A 296 -14.80 3.11 -12.23
CA ALA A 296 -15.95 3.99 -12.47
C ALA A 296 -17.20 3.23 -12.90
N ALA A 297 -17.05 2.07 -13.55
CA ALA A 297 -18.16 1.27 -14.05
C ALA A 297 -19.04 0.63 -12.98
N ALA A 298 -18.62 0.54 -11.73
CA ALA A 298 -19.43 0.00 -10.64
C ALA A 298 -20.39 1.03 -10.06
N ASP A 299 -21.54 0.59 -9.56
CA ASP A 299 -22.37 1.37 -8.63
C ASP A 299 -21.90 1.14 -7.21
N VAL A 300 -21.52 -0.10 -6.86
CA VAL A 300 -20.98 -0.49 -5.57
C VAL A 300 -19.81 -1.46 -5.77
N HIS A 301 -18.71 -1.22 -5.08
CA HIS A 301 -17.58 -2.15 -5.04
C HIS A 301 -17.65 -3.10 -3.85
N LEU A 302 -17.01 -4.26 -3.99
CA LEU A 302 -16.93 -5.28 -2.95
C LEU A 302 -15.49 -5.45 -2.45
N VAL A 303 -15.34 -5.50 -1.12
CA VAL A 303 -14.05 -5.77 -0.45
C VAL A 303 -14.23 -6.93 0.55
N PRO A 304 -14.36 -8.19 0.05
CA PRO A 304 -14.50 -9.35 0.92
C PRO A 304 -13.13 -9.92 1.31
N LEU A 305 -12.86 -10.03 2.60
CA LEU A 305 -11.68 -10.67 3.17
C LEU A 305 -12.09 -11.81 4.10
N LYS A 306 -11.26 -12.85 4.17
CA LYS A 306 -11.43 -13.91 5.16
C LYS A 306 -11.14 -13.38 6.57
N ARG A 307 -11.77 -14.01 7.55
CA ARG A 307 -11.59 -13.71 8.96
C ARG A 307 -10.12 -13.75 9.39
N GLY A 308 -9.69 -12.76 10.18
CA GLY A 308 -8.36 -12.69 10.78
C GLY A 308 -7.26 -12.14 9.86
N LEU A 309 -7.54 -11.85 8.58
CA LEU A 309 -6.53 -11.35 7.64
C LEU A 309 -6.34 -9.83 7.69
N THR A 310 -7.20 -9.10 8.35
CA THR A 310 -7.15 -7.63 8.41
C THR A 310 -6.00 -7.07 9.25
N LYS A 311 -5.38 -7.91 10.10
CA LYS A 311 -4.25 -7.49 10.97
C LYS A 311 -2.93 -7.32 10.24
N SER A 312 -2.81 -7.81 9.02
CA SER A 312 -1.54 -7.84 8.28
C SER A 312 -1.46 -6.86 7.11
N SER A 313 -2.59 -6.35 6.59
CA SER A 313 -2.54 -5.36 5.50
C SER A 313 -3.88 -4.65 5.31
N VAL A 314 -3.82 -3.36 4.98
CA VAL A 314 -4.97 -2.64 4.43
C VAL A 314 -5.02 -2.94 2.93
N PRO A 315 -6.12 -3.50 2.39
CA PRO A 315 -6.22 -3.72 0.96
C PRO A 315 -6.13 -2.39 0.20
N SER A 316 -5.09 -2.22 -0.60
CA SER A 316 -4.86 -1.02 -1.41
C SER A 316 -6.05 -0.67 -2.30
N LYS A 317 -6.84 -1.69 -2.72
CA LYS A 317 -8.06 -1.51 -3.50
C LYS A 317 -9.10 -0.61 -2.80
N THR A 318 -9.15 -0.59 -1.47
CA THR A 318 -10.07 0.29 -0.73
C THR A 318 -9.82 1.75 -1.10
N TYR A 319 -8.58 2.20 -1.07
CA TYR A 319 -8.25 3.57 -1.46
C TYR A 319 -8.55 3.87 -2.93
N SER A 320 -8.30 2.90 -3.84
CA SER A 320 -8.61 3.07 -5.27
C SER A 320 -10.12 3.17 -5.53
N ILE A 321 -10.93 2.39 -4.82
CA ILE A 321 -12.38 2.46 -4.89
C ILE A 321 -12.87 3.85 -4.41
N LEU A 322 -12.42 4.29 -3.25
CA LEU A 322 -12.79 5.59 -2.71
C LEU A 322 -12.33 6.74 -3.62
N ALA A 323 -11.12 6.63 -4.20
CA ALA A 323 -10.61 7.60 -5.17
C ALA A 323 -11.48 7.70 -6.43
N SER A 324 -12.09 6.60 -6.87
CA SER A 324 -13.01 6.61 -8.00
C SER A 324 -14.38 7.22 -7.69
N GLY A 325 -14.62 7.67 -6.45
CA GLY A 325 -15.90 8.22 -6.01
C GLY A 325 -17.02 7.17 -5.99
N ARG A 326 -16.68 5.91 -5.71
CA ARG A 326 -17.66 4.82 -5.60
C ARG A 326 -17.74 4.32 -4.16
N PRO A 327 -18.95 4.03 -3.68
CA PRO A 327 -19.13 3.39 -2.38
C PRO A 327 -18.79 1.91 -2.43
N LEU A 328 -18.65 1.31 -1.25
CA LEU A 328 -18.29 -0.10 -1.16
C LEU A 328 -19.06 -0.85 -0.06
N VAL A 329 -19.18 -2.16 -0.25
CA VAL A 329 -19.57 -3.11 0.79
C VAL A 329 -18.33 -3.92 1.15
N ALA A 330 -17.89 -3.81 2.41
CA ALA A 330 -16.75 -4.55 2.94
C ALA A 330 -17.22 -5.69 3.86
N SER A 331 -16.77 -6.92 3.58
CA SER A 331 -16.89 -8.06 4.51
C SER A 331 -15.52 -8.27 5.15
N VAL A 332 -15.35 -7.73 6.37
CA VAL A 332 -14.05 -7.59 7.05
C VAL A 332 -14.23 -7.72 8.57
N ASP A 333 -13.14 -8.03 9.30
CA ASP A 333 -13.19 -8.06 10.75
C ASP A 333 -13.63 -6.71 11.33
N GLY A 334 -14.47 -6.75 12.34
CA GLY A 334 -14.94 -5.56 13.06
C GLY A 334 -13.76 -4.79 13.65
N GLY A 335 -13.78 -3.45 13.55
CA GLY A 335 -12.69 -2.60 14.03
C GLY A 335 -11.41 -2.66 13.20
N SER A 336 -11.41 -3.32 12.02
CA SER A 336 -10.31 -3.26 11.08
C SER A 336 -10.15 -1.86 10.45
N GLU A 337 -9.00 -1.58 9.88
CA GLU A 337 -8.74 -0.32 9.18
C GLU A 337 -9.78 -0.05 8.09
N VAL A 338 -10.13 -1.06 7.29
CA VAL A 338 -11.15 -0.93 6.24
C VAL A 338 -12.52 -0.57 6.83
N ALA A 339 -12.94 -1.24 7.91
CA ALA A 339 -14.22 -0.94 8.57
C ALA A 339 -14.26 0.50 9.09
N ARG A 340 -13.18 0.94 9.76
CA ARG A 340 -13.04 2.34 10.24
C ARG A 340 -13.04 3.37 9.11
N ILE A 341 -12.36 3.09 7.99
CA ILE A 341 -12.35 3.98 6.82
C ILE A 341 -13.76 4.12 6.25
N VAL A 342 -14.46 3.00 6.03
CA VAL A 342 -15.82 3.00 5.49
C VAL A 342 -16.78 3.81 6.36
N GLU A 343 -16.71 3.63 7.68
CA GLU A 343 -17.52 4.35 8.65
C GLU A 343 -17.18 5.85 8.68
N ARG A 344 -15.89 6.20 8.84
CA ARG A 344 -15.44 7.60 8.93
C ARG A 344 -15.69 8.40 7.66
N ALA A 345 -15.57 7.77 6.51
CA ALA A 345 -15.82 8.39 5.21
C ALA A 345 -17.30 8.42 4.82
N GLY A 346 -18.16 7.71 5.54
CA GLY A 346 -19.56 7.50 5.15
C GLY A 346 -19.68 6.84 3.77
N ALA A 347 -18.69 6.02 3.38
CA ALA A 347 -18.49 5.56 2.01
C ALA A 347 -19.06 4.17 1.71
N GLY A 348 -20.03 3.71 2.51
CA GLY A 348 -20.65 2.41 2.29
C GLY A 348 -20.96 1.66 3.57
N VAL A 349 -20.88 0.33 3.54
CA VAL A 349 -21.26 -0.55 4.65
C VAL A 349 -20.15 -1.58 4.92
N ALA A 350 -19.81 -1.78 6.19
CA ALA A 350 -18.94 -2.87 6.62
C ALA A 350 -19.78 -3.92 7.38
N VAL A 351 -19.59 -5.19 7.05
CA VAL A 351 -20.25 -6.35 7.68
C VAL A 351 -19.20 -7.35 8.18
N ALA A 352 -19.62 -8.25 9.07
CA ALA A 352 -18.75 -9.32 9.56
C ALA A 352 -18.21 -10.19 8.40
N PRO A 353 -16.96 -10.69 8.50
CA PRO A 353 -16.41 -11.56 7.46
C PRO A 353 -17.09 -12.91 7.46
N GLU A 354 -17.21 -13.50 6.27
CA GLU A 354 -17.77 -14.85 6.06
C GLU A 354 -19.23 -15.00 6.57
N ASP A 355 -20.02 -13.91 6.46
CA ASP A 355 -21.45 -13.87 6.75
C ASP A 355 -22.25 -13.58 5.46
N PRO A 356 -22.74 -14.63 4.76
CA PRO A 356 -23.46 -14.47 3.48
C PRO A 356 -24.76 -13.69 3.61
N GLU A 357 -25.48 -13.84 4.72
CA GLU A 357 -26.75 -13.17 4.93
C GLU A 357 -26.54 -11.66 5.14
N ALA A 358 -25.65 -11.29 6.05
CA ALA A 358 -25.31 -9.89 6.31
C ALA A 358 -24.74 -9.21 5.05
N PHE A 359 -23.88 -9.91 4.28
CA PHE A 359 -23.30 -9.41 3.05
C PHE A 359 -24.36 -9.16 1.97
N THR A 360 -25.25 -10.13 1.73
CA THR A 360 -26.36 -10.01 0.78
C THR A 360 -27.31 -8.89 1.16
N LYS A 361 -27.66 -8.79 2.46
CA LYS A 361 -28.52 -7.72 2.99
C LYS A 361 -27.89 -6.33 2.78
N ALA A 362 -26.58 -6.20 2.99
CA ALA A 362 -25.86 -4.96 2.76
C ALA A 362 -25.92 -4.54 1.29
N ILE A 363 -25.69 -5.47 0.35
CA ILE A 363 -25.79 -5.20 -1.09
C ILE A 363 -27.21 -4.77 -1.47
N ARG A 364 -28.24 -5.47 -0.98
CA ARG A 364 -29.64 -5.10 -1.22
C ARG A 364 -29.94 -3.70 -0.70
N SER A 365 -29.50 -3.38 0.51
CA SER A 365 -29.66 -2.04 1.10
C SER A 365 -29.00 -0.95 0.24
N MET A 366 -27.82 -1.21 -0.34
CA MET A 366 -27.18 -0.27 -1.27
C MET A 366 -28.00 -0.08 -2.54
N TYR A 367 -28.62 -1.13 -3.07
CA TYR A 367 -29.52 -1.04 -4.23
C TYR A 367 -30.79 -0.24 -3.92
N GLU A 368 -31.41 -0.48 -2.77
CA GLU A 368 -32.60 0.27 -2.32
C GLU A 368 -32.28 1.76 -2.10
N ARG A 369 -31.10 2.06 -1.58
CA ARG A 369 -30.59 3.42 -1.34
C ARG A 369 -29.75 3.99 -2.50
N ARG A 370 -29.96 3.52 -3.72
CA ARG A 370 -29.13 3.92 -4.88
C ARG A 370 -29.08 5.41 -5.17
N ALA A 371 -30.08 6.18 -4.73
CA ALA A 371 -30.09 7.64 -4.82
C ALA A 371 -29.01 8.31 -3.93
N GLU A 372 -28.51 7.63 -2.91
CA GLU A 372 -27.52 8.14 -1.97
C GLU A 372 -26.07 7.77 -2.35
N LEU A 373 -25.87 6.90 -3.35
CA LEU A 373 -24.54 6.35 -3.68
C LEU A 373 -23.55 7.43 -4.11
N ASP A 374 -24.00 8.48 -4.80
CA ASP A 374 -23.14 9.57 -5.21
C ASP A 374 -22.63 10.36 -4.00
N SER A 375 -23.48 10.58 -3.01
CA SER A 375 -23.09 11.21 -1.75
C SER A 375 -22.08 10.35 -0.95
N MET A 376 -22.33 9.04 -0.87
CA MET A 376 -21.40 8.09 -0.23
C MET A 376 -20.05 8.06 -0.96
N GLY A 377 -20.08 8.03 -2.31
CA GLY A 377 -18.88 8.07 -3.12
C GLY A 377 -18.09 9.38 -2.95
N ALA A 378 -18.77 10.51 -2.88
CA ALA A 378 -18.17 11.82 -2.62
C ALA A 378 -17.52 11.88 -1.24
N GLY A 379 -18.15 11.32 -0.20
CA GLY A 379 -17.57 11.18 1.13
C GLY A 379 -16.27 10.37 1.12
N GLY A 380 -16.28 9.22 0.44
CA GLY A 380 -15.09 8.39 0.24
C GLY A 380 -13.98 9.11 -0.50
N ARG A 381 -14.31 9.83 -1.57
CA ARG A 381 -13.37 10.64 -2.34
C ARG A 381 -12.72 11.74 -1.50
N SER A 382 -13.52 12.51 -0.77
CA SER A 382 -13.03 13.57 0.10
C SER A 382 -12.10 13.03 1.19
N PHE A 383 -12.42 11.86 1.77
CA PHE A 383 -11.56 11.21 2.74
C PHE A 383 -10.19 10.86 2.16
N VAL A 384 -10.15 10.24 0.97
CA VAL A 384 -8.89 9.83 0.34
C VAL A 384 -8.05 11.05 -0.08
N GLU A 385 -8.67 12.09 -0.62
CA GLU A 385 -7.97 13.33 -0.98
C GLU A 385 -7.30 13.99 0.23
N ALA A 386 -7.99 14.02 1.37
CA ALA A 386 -7.49 14.62 2.59
C ALA A 386 -6.46 13.75 3.33
N TRP A 387 -6.55 12.42 3.20
CA TRP A 387 -5.79 11.50 4.04
C TRP A 387 -4.74 10.66 3.30
N ALA A 388 -5.07 10.16 2.13
CA ALA A 388 -4.28 9.17 1.38
C ALA A 388 -4.06 9.57 -0.10
N SER A 389 -4.10 10.85 -0.43
CA SER A 389 -3.55 11.36 -1.68
C SER A 389 -2.03 11.53 -1.58
N PRO A 390 -1.29 11.52 -2.71
CA PRO A 390 0.15 11.72 -2.68
C PRO A 390 0.56 13.01 -1.96
N SER A 391 -0.15 14.10 -2.22
CA SER A 391 0.10 15.41 -1.58
C SER A 391 -0.19 15.41 -0.09
N ALA A 392 -1.31 14.80 0.35
CA ALA A 392 -1.66 14.69 1.77
C ALA A 392 -0.65 13.82 2.54
N VAL A 393 -0.19 12.71 1.96
CA VAL A 393 0.82 11.87 2.58
C VAL A 393 2.16 12.59 2.69
N ALA A 394 2.57 13.33 1.66
CA ALA A 394 3.78 14.15 1.71
C ALA A 394 3.69 15.24 2.78
N ALA A 395 2.54 15.93 2.89
CA ALA A 395 2.29 16.93 3.94
C ALA A 395 2.39 16.32 5.35
N GLN A 396 1.82 15.12 5.57
CA GLN A 396 1.93 14.43 6.87
C GLN A 396 3.39 14.15 7.25
N TYR A 397 4.25 13.77 6.29
CA TYR A 397 5.69 13.64 6.55
C TYR A 397 6.35 14.98 6.86
N ALA A 398 6.02 16.04 6.13
CA ALA A 398 6.54 17.37 6.37
C ALA A 398 6.16 17.87 7.77
N ASP A 399 4.89 17.77 8.16
CA ASP A 399 4.37 18.14 9.48
C ASP A 399 5.05 17.35 10.60
N LEU A 400 5.27 16.05 10.40
CA LEU A 400 5.97 15.21 11.36
C LEU A 400 7.42 15.67 11.56
N PHE A 401 8.14 16.00 10.49
CA PHE A 401 9.50 16.55 10.61
C PHE A 401 9.53 17.91 11.30
N GLU A 402 8.57 18.78 11.03
CA GLU A 402 8.44 20.05 11.74
C GLU A 402 8.17 19.86 13.24
N GLU A 403 7.26 18.93 13.59
CA GLU A 403 7.00 18.57 14.98
C GLU A 403 8.28 18.08 15.68
N LEU A 404 9.01 17.16 15.06
CA LEU A 404 10.24 16.60 15.63
C LEU A 404 11.35 17.67 15.78
N ASN A 405 11.44 18.59 14.85
CA ASN A 405 12.42 19.69 14.93
C ASN A 405 12.08 20.69 16.04
N ARG A 406 10.79 20.96 16.31
CA ARG A 406 10.39 21.83 17.43
C ARG A 406 10.68 21.24 18.81
N ARG A 407 10.79 19.92 18.91
CA ARG A 407 11.10 19.20 20.16
C ARG A 407 12.60 19.11 20.48
N ARG A 408 13.47 19.45 19.53
CA ARG A 408 14.93 19.45 19.64
C ARG A 408 15.48 20.82 19.99
#